data_f46b1c4d3dbcb954f0d09bea432ae68b
#
_entry.id   f46b1c4d3dbcb954f0d09bea432ae68b
#
_cell.length_a   1.000
_cell.length_b   1.000
_cell.length_c   1.000
_cell.angle_alpha   90.00
_cell.angle_beta   90.00
_cell.angle_gamma   90.00
#
_symmetry.space_group_name_H-M   'P 1'
#
loop_
_entity.id
_entity.type
_entity.pdbx_description
1 polymer ?
#
loop_
_entity_poly.entity_id
_entity_poly.type
_entity_poly.pdbx_seq_one_letter_code
_entity_poly.pdbx_strand_id
1 'polypeptide(L)'
;MSPINEPRKRVGNPTPKLQKTSHKWIYIALVLIVAGVAAIGTVAYQQNWFPSQNNNNNHNNNNNTTTTNPIAIITTNMGTIKVELFKDKVPNTVDNFIKLANISFYNGLVFHRVINDFMIQGGAYPPIENPSQYDPNITEKISPYGPINLEINPDVHHLDGTIAMARTSAPNSATSQFFIDDGDQPQLEPGGVDTYGYAAFGRVIEGIEVVHAIAEVDTTTKLGSMMNWPIDDVIIQSIIIEYP
;
A
#
# COMPACT_ATOMS: atom_id res chain seq x y z
N MET A 1 -10.47 -74.56 41.42
CA MET A 1 -10.03 -74.22 40.05
C MET A 1 -10.86 -73.02 39.52
N SER A 2 -10.32 -71.85 39.57
CA SER A 2 -11.00 -70.62 39.11
C SER A 2 -10.56 -70.33 37.65
N PRO A 3 -11.45 -69.86 36.76
CA PRO A 3 -11.12 -69.57 35.36
C PRO A 3 -10.35 -68.26 35.24
N ILE A 4 -9.36 -68.27 34.38
CA ILE A 4 -8.45 -67.18 34.03
C ILE A 4 -9.21 -66.19 33.18
N ASN A 5 -9.21 -64.87 33.58
CA ASN A 5 -9.77 -63.76 32.82
C ASN A 5 -8.77 -63.38 31.72
N GLU A 6 -9.19 -63.52 30.46
CA GLU A 6 -8.51 -62.92 29.30
C GLU A 6 -8.75 -61.40 29.19
N PRO A 7 -7.73 -60.60 28.82
CA PRO A 7 -7.92 -59.17 28.66
C PRO A 7 -8.58 -58.83 27.32
N ARG A 8 -9.64 -58.00 27.37
CA ARG A 8 -10.37 -57.47 26.20
C ARG A 8 -9.47 -56.57 25.38
N LYS A 9 -9.34 -56.86 24.07
CA LYS A 9 -8.70 -56.00 23.08
C LYS A 9 -9.48 -54.68 22.97
N ARG A 10 -8.82 -53.54 23.17
CA ARG A 10 -9.35 -52.22 22.87
C ARG A 10 -9.41 -52.03 21.35
N VAL A 11 -10.60 -51.80 20.82
CA VAL A 11 -10.84 -51.37 19.45
C VAL A 11 -10.47 -49.88 19.38
N GLY A 12 -9.42 -49.55 18.64
CA GLY A 12 -9.03 -48.17 18.41
C GLY A 12 -10.03 -47.46 17.47
N ASN A 13 -10.50 -46.30 17.89
CA ASN A 13 -11.31 -45.44 17.04
C ASN A 13 -10.49 -44.93 15.82
N PRO A 14 -11.05 -44.94 14.61
CA PRO A 14 -10.35 -44.40 13.45
C PRO A 14 -10.18 -42.87 13.58
N THR A 15 -8.96 -42.39 13.40
CA THR A 15 -8.65 -40.96 13.31
C THR A 15 -9.35 -40.33 12.08
N PRO A 16 -9.99 -39.17 12.21
CA PRO A 16 -10.60 -38.49 11.07
C PRO A 16 -9.49 -38.04 10.11
N LYS A 17 -9.62 -38.41 8.83
CA LYS A 17 -8.78 -37.89 7.75
C LYS A 17 -9.10 -36.42 7.53
N LEU A 18 -8.13 -35.53 7.74
CA LEU A 18 -8.20 -34.14 7.34
C LEU A 18 -8.36 -34.05 5.82
N GLN A 19 -9.53 -33.57 5.38
CA GLN A 19 -9.76 -33.20 4.00
C GLN A 19 -8.93 -31.95 3.69
N LYS A 20 -8.02 -32.05 2.71
CA LYS A 20 -7.33 -30.89 2.12
C LYS A 20 -8.38 -30.02 1.41
N THR A 21 -8.86 -28.98 2.08
CA THR A 21 -9.62 -27.91 1.43
C THR A 21 -8.66 -27.10 0.57
N SER A 22 -8.97 -26.94 -0.71
CA SER A 22 -8.13 -26.21 -1.66
C SER A 22 -8.11 -24.73 -1.27
N HIS A 23 -6.91 -24.17 -1.18
CA HIS A 23 -6.68 -22.77 -0.78
C HIS A 23 -7.37 -21.73 -1.67
N LYS A 24 -7.92 -22.11 -2.82
CA LYS A 24 -8.66 -21.20 -3.72
C LYS A 24 -9.92 -20.56 -3.11
N TRP A 25 -10.56 -21.19 -2.12
CA TRP A 25 -11.75 -20.64 -1.47
C TRP A 25 -11.44 -19.63 -0.35
N ILE A 26 -10.24 -19.67 0.20
CA ILE A 26 -9.80 -18.74 1.27
C ILE A 26 -9.51 -17.35 0.67
N TYR A 27 -9.02 -17.28 -0.57
CA TYR A 27 -8.79 -16.00 -1.25
C TYR A 27 -10.10 -15.28 -1.62
N ILE A 28 -11.15 -16.03 -1.96
CA ILE A 28 -12.47 -15.45 -2.28
C ILE A 28 -13.16 -14.88 -1.02
N ALA A 29 -12.95 -15.48 0.14
CA ALA A 29 -13.54 -15.01 1.39
C ALA A 29 -12.89 -13.72 1.94
N LEU A 30 -11.58 -13.51 1.70
CA LEU A 30 -10.87 -12.29 2.13
C LEU A 30 -11.14 -11.08 1.24
N VAL A 31 -11.50 -11.28 -0.04
CA VAL A 31 -11.94 -10.21 -0.95
C VAL A 31 -13.36 -9.73 -0.61
N LEU A 32 -14.23 -10.60 -0.04
CA LEU A 32 -15.62 -10.26 0.28
C LEU A 32 -15.81 -9.50 1.60
N ILE A 33 -14.82 -9.44 2.50
CA ILE A 33 -14.92 -8.65 3.74
C ILE A 33 -14.72 -7.14 3.46
N VAL A 34 -14.13 -6.77 2.32
CA VAL A 34 -14.00 -5.35 1.90
C VAL A 34 -15.22 -4.88 1.07
N ALA A 35 -16.04 -5.81 0.54
CA ALA A 35 -17.16 -5.50 -0.36
C ALA A 35 -18.56 -5.53 0.32
N GLY A 36 -18.65 -5.65 1.63
CA GLY A 36 -19.87 -5.97 2.38
C GLY A 36 -20.74 -4.79 2.84
N VAL A 37 -20.64 -3.58 2.25
CA VAL A 37 -21.66 -2.52 2.46
C VAL A 37 -21.78 -1.67 1.18
N ALA A 38 -22.39 -2.22 0.15
CA ALA A 38 -22.83 -1.41 -0.99
C ALA A 38 -24.02 -2.06 -1.71
N ALA A 39 -25.16 -2.08 -1.04
CA ALA A 39 -26.44 -2.33 -1.71
C ALA A 39 -27.53 -1.52 -1.00
N ILE A 40 -27.56 -0.21 -1.16
CA ILE A 40 -28.72 0.69 -1.18
C ILE A 40 -28.20 2.04 -1.71
N GLY A 41 -28.56 2.42 -2.93
CA GLY A 41 -28.29 3.78 -3.41
C GLY A 41 -27.99 3.96 -4.90
N THR A 42 -28.62 3.16 -5.76
CA THR A 42 -28.72 3.52 -7.18
C THR A 42 -29.97 4.38 -7.36
N VAL A 43 -29.84 5.68 -7.28
CA VAL A 43 -30.58 6.71 -8.08
C VAL A 43 -29.99 8.08 -7.68
N ALA A 44 -29.62 8.90 -8.66
CA ALA A 44 -29.19 10.30 -8.57
C ALA A 44 -27.66 10.56 -8.52
N TYR A 45 -26.94 10.15 -9.56
CA TYR A 45 -25.70 10.86 -9.89
C TYR A 45 -25.66 11.14 -11.40
N GLN A 46 -26.51 12.04 -11.83
CA GLN A 46 -26.32 12.80 -13.07
C GLN A 46 -26.58 14.28 -12.78
N GLN A 47 -25.57 15.07 -13.13
CA GLN A 47 -25.56 16.51 -13.30
C GLN A 47 -25.19 17.38 -12.08
N ASN A 48 -24.11 18.15 -12.33
CA ASN A 48 -23.75 19.41 -11.69
C ASN A 48 -22.83 19.35 -10.45
N TRP A 49 -21.57 18.95 -10.63
CA TRP A 49 -20.51 19.27 -9.66
C TRP A 49 -19.26 19.95 -10.27
N PHE A 50 -19.37 20.64 -11.39
CA PHE A 50 -18.29 21.54 -11.81
C PHE A 50 -18.87 22.95 -12.05
N PRO A 51 -18.57 23.94 -11.19
CA PRO A 51 -18.81 25.32 -11.54
C PRO A 51 -17.87 25.68 -12.70
N SER A 52 -18.48 26.03 -13.84
CA SER A 52 -17.80 26.59 -15.00
C SER A 52 -17.03 27.86 -14.59
N GLN A 53 -15.73 27.75 -14.41
CA GLN A 53 -14.84 28.90 -14.28
C GLN A 53 -14.53 29.43 -15.68
N ASN A 54 -15.37 30.34 -16.13
CA ASN A 54 -15.11 31.16 -17.31
C ASN A 54 -14.11 32.24 -16.88
N ASN A 55 -12.83 32.01 -17.00
CA ASN A 55 -11.79 33.03 -16.87
C ASN A 55 -11.11 33.25 -18.23
N ASN A 56 -11.70 34.09 -19.04
CA ASN A 56 -11.00 34.84 -20.08
C ASN A 56 -9.99 35.80 -19.41
N ASN A 57 -8.79 35.32 -19.15
CA ASN A 57 -7.63 36.18 -18.93
C ASN A 57 -6.54 35.81 -19.92
N ASN A 58 -6.57 36.51 -21.04
CA ASN A 58 -5.51 36.60 -22.03
C ASN A 58 -4.29 37.25 -21.37
N HIS A 59 -3.41 36.49 -20.75
CA HIS A 59 -2.05 36.90 -20.40
C HIS A 59 -1.08 36.00 -21.15
N ASN A 60 -0.64 36.52 -22.31
CA ASN A 60 0.56 36.09 -22.98
C ASN A 60 1.77 36.33 -22.04
N ASN A 61 2.07 35.42 -21.17
CA ASN A 61 3.38 35.28 -20.54
C ASN A 61 4.02 34.00 -21.05
N ASN A 62 4.79 34.14 -22.15
CA ASN A 62 5.75 33.15 -22.59
C ASN A 62 6.91 33.09 -21.59
N ASN A 63 6.64 32.67 -20.35
CA ASN A 63 7.65 32.13 -19.48
C ASN A 63 7.53 30.60 -19.53
N ASN A 64 8.22 30.03 -20.49
CA ASN A 64 8.45 28.59 -20.57
C ASN A 64 9.42 28.18 -19.44
N THR A 65 9.01 28.34 -18.19
CA THR A 65 9.63 27.62 -17.07
C THR A 65 9.09 26.20 -17.19
N THR A 66 9.87 25.33 -17.83
CA THR A 66 9.72 23.89 -17.63
C THR A 66 9.91 23.66 -16.13
N THR A 67 8.82 23.60 -15.38
CA THR A 67 8.88 23.16 -13.98
C THR A 67 9.22 21.68 -14.02
N THR A 68 10.51 21.39 -13.81
CA THR A 68 10.95 20.01 -13.68
C THR A 68 10.36 19.44 -12.40
N ASN A 69 9.76 18.25 -12.50
CA ASN A 69 9.20 17.55 -11.35
C ASN A 69 10.28 17.23 -10.31
N PRO A 70 10.00 17.34 -9.00
CA PRO A 70 10.92 16.92 -7.96
C PRO A 70 11.22 15.42 -8.03
N ILE A 71 12.42 15.02 -7.58
CA ILE A 71 12.84 13.63 -7.51
C ILE A 71 12.98 13.25 -6.03
N ALA A 72 12.33 12.17 -5.62
CA ALA A 72 12.55 11.54 -4.32
C ALA A 72 13.61 10.44 -4.44
N ILE A 73 14.65 10.52 -3.61
CA ILE A 73 15.68 9.48 -3.46
C ILE A 73 15.34 8.70 -2.19
N ILE A 74 14.81 7.49 -2.35
CA ILE A 74 14.45 6.57 -1.26
C ILE A 74 15.62 5.60 -1.07
N THR A 75 16.37 5.75 0.00
CA THR A 75 17.46 4.83 0.36
C THR A 75 16.95 3.80 1.34
N THR A 76 17.13 2.52 0.99
CA THR A 76 16.76 1.38 1.83
C THR A 76 18.00 0.54 2.19
N ASN A 77 17.84 -0.41 3.10
CA ASN A 77 18.86 -1.41 3.36
C ASN A 77 19.06 -2.44 2.22
N MET A 78 18.17 -2.41 1.19
CA MET A 78 18.27 -3.27 0.00
C MET A 78 18.73 -2.52 -1.27
N GLY A 79 18.80 -1.18 -1.23
CA GLY A 79 19.23 -0.37 -2.37
C GLY A 79 18.54 0.99 -2.40
N THR A 80 18.78 1.73 -3.46
CA THR A 80 18.23 3.07 -3.68
C THR A 80 17.22 3.06 -4.82
N ILE A 81 16.10 3.74 -4.61
CA ILE A 81 15.01 3.91 -5.58
C ILE A 81 14.87 5.41 -5.83
N LYS A 82 14.91 5.86 -7.09
CA LYS A 82 14.63 7.25 -7.46
C LYS A 82 13.26 7.35 -8.11
N VAL A 83 12.46 8.28 -7.63
CA VAL A 83 11.07 8.47 -8.03
C VAL A 83 10.86 9.90 -8.52
N GLU A 84 10.43 10.08 -9.76
CA GLU A 84 9.90 11.36 -10.25
C GLU A 84 8.51 11.59 -9.63
N LEU A 85 8.32 12.75 -8.98
CA LEU A 85 7.06 13.12 -8.33
C LEU A 85 6.25 14.06 -9.22
N PHE A 86 5.06 13.67 -9.64
CA PHE A 86 4.22 14.40 -10.60
C PHE A 86 3.53 15.62 -9.97
N LYS A 87 4.34 16.59 -9.53
CA LYS A 87 3.85 17.81 -8.86
C LYS A 87 2.98 18.68 -9.77
N ASP A 88 3.20 18.61 -11.06
CA ASP A 88 2.40 19.27 -12.09
C ASP A 88 0.99 18.67 -12.26
N LYS A 89 0.81 17.40 -11.89
CA LYS A 89 -0.44 16.63 -12.07
C LYS A 89 -1.25 16.47 -10.80
N VAL A 90 -0.59 16.24 -9.66
CA VAL A 90 -1.22 15.94 -8.36
C VAL A 90 -0.49 16.68 -7.22
N PRO A 91 -0.53 18.04 -7.23
CA PRO A 91 0.29 18.87 -6.38
C PRO A 91 0.07 18.66 -4.88
N ASN A 92 -1.17 18.44 -4.42
CA ASN A 92 -1.45 18.30 -2.99
C ASN A 92 -0.90 16.98 -2.43
N THR A 93 -1.00 15.90 -3.20
CA THR A 93 -0.47 14.59 -2.85
C THR A 93 1.05 14.62 -2.78
N VAL A 94 1.69 15.21 -3.80
CA VAL A 94 3.16 15.37 -3.84
C VAL A 94 3.64 16.26 -2.70
N ASP A 95 2.98 17.38 -2.44
CA ASP A 95 3.36 18.29 -1.35
C ASP A 95 3.23 17.65 0.04
N ASN A 96 2.24 16.77 0.26
CA ASN A 96 2.12 16.01 1.49
C ASN A 96 3.32 15.06 1.66
N PHE A 97 3.68 14.30 0.61
CA PHE A 97 4.81 13.38 0.64
C PHE A 97 6.14 14.14 0.88
N ILE A 98 6.37 15.25 0.17
CA ILE A 98 7.57 16.09 0.33
C ILE A 98 7.66 16.67 1.74
N LYS A 99 6.55 17.20 2.31
CA LYS A 99 6.54 17.73 3.68
C LYS A 99 6.95 16.67 4.70
N LEU A 100 6.48 15.43 4.55
CA LEU A 100 6.84 14.32 5.43
C LEU A 100 8.31 13.92 5.25
N ALA A 101 8.80 13.83 4.00
CA ALA A 101 10.21 13.55 3.72
C ALA A 101 11.14 14.60 4.34
N ASN A 102 10.82 15.89 4.18
CA ASN A 102 11.64 17.01 4.67
C ASN A 102 11.78 17.05 6.20
N ILE A 103 10.81 16.52 6.95
CA ILE A 103 10.92 16.37 8.42
C ILE A 103 11.49 15.00 8.82
N SER A 104 12.06 14.25 7.88
CA SER A 104 12.59 12.89 8.10
C SER A 104 11.57 11.92 8.71
N PHE A 105 10.28 12.11 8.39
CA PHE A 105 9.20 11.27 8.95
C PHE A 105 9.40 9.81 8.61
N TYR A 106 9.85 9.50 7.40
CA TYR A 106 9.98 8.14 6.89
C TYR A 106 11.24 7.41 7.38
N ASN A 107 12.21 8.14 7.92
CA ASN A 107 13.51 7.56 8.32
C ASN A 107 13.30 6.52 9.44
N GLY A 108 13.85 5.33 9.23
CA GLY A 108 13.73 4.19 10.14
C GLY A 108 12.39 3.45 10.08
N LEU A 109 11.44 3.86 9.22
CA LEU A 109 10.23 3.09 8.97
C LEU A 109 10.50 1.94 7.98
N VAL A 110 9.60 0.96 7.94
CA VAL A 110 9.75 -0.23 7.09
C VAL A 110 8.69 -0.30 5.99
N PHE A 111 8.98 -1.09 4.97
CA PHE A 111 7.96 -1.66 4.10
C PHE A 111 7.30 -2.82 4.86
N HIS A 112 6.16 -2.54 5.47
CA HIS A 112 5.46 -3.44 6.40
C HIS A 112 4.46 -4.38 5.72
N ARG A 113 4.20 -4.19 4.43
CA ARG A 113 3.35 -5.07 3.62
C ARG A 113 3.92 -5.18 2.22
N VAL A 114 4.34 -6.38 1.87
CA VAL A 114 5.01 -6.68 0.61
C VAL A 114 4.33 -7.88 -0.03
N ILE A 115 3.91 -7.74 -1.27
CA ILE A 115 3.25 -8.79 -2.04
C ILE A 115 3.82 -8.79 -3.44
N ASN A 116 4.49 -9.88 -3.81
CA ASN A 116 5.04 -10.09 -5.15
C ASN A 116 3.96 -9.99 -6.22
N ASP A 117 4.29 -9.45 -7.39
CA ASP A 117 3.37 -9.17 -8.50
C ASP A 117 2.20 -8.24 -8.11
N PHE A 118 2.37 -7.41 -7.05
CA PHE A 118 1.35 -6.44 -6.64
C PHE A 118 1.96 -5.12 -6.16
N MET A 119 2.58 -5.05 -4.97
CA MET A 119 3.12 -3.79 -4.46
C MET A 119 4.00 -4.00 -3.21
N ILE A 120 4.81 -2.98 -2.91
CA ILE A 120 5.51 -2.82 -1.64
C ILE A 120 4.97 -1.58 -0.90
N GLN A 121 4.42 -1.75 0.31
CA GLN A 121 3.76 -0.68 1.08
C GLN A 121 4.54 -0.35 2.36
N GLY A 122 4.80 0.94 2.58
CA GLY A 122 5.55 1.45 3.73
C GLY A 122 5.02 2.78 4.27
N GLY A 123 5.83 3.42 5.13
CA GLY A 123 5.55 4.78 5.62
C GLY A 123 4.68 4.87 6.87
N ALA A 124 4.59 3.80 7.69
CA ALA A 124 3.78 3.81 8.91
C ALA A 124 4.45 3.18 10.13
N TYR A 125 5.16 2.06 9.97
CA TYR A 125 5.60 1.26 11.11
C TYR A 125 7.13 1.24 11.24
N PRO A 126 7.67 1.25 12.49
CA PRO A 126 9.08 0.98 12.74
C PRO A 126 9.40 -0.51 12.59
N PRO A 127 10.70 -0.90 12.54
CA PRO A 127 11.13 -2.29 12.55
C PRO A 127 10.63 -3.04 13.79
N ILE A 128 10.45 -4.37 13.65
CA ILE A 128 10.05 -5.25 14.74
C ILE A 128 11.18 -6.22 15.04
N GLU A 129 11.90 -5.98 16.14
CA GLU A 129 13.04 -6.80 16.54
C GLU A 129 12.67 -8.25 16.90
N ASN A 130 11.49 -8.46 17.45
CA ASN A 130 11.01 -9.81 17.83
C ASN A 130 9.60 -10.07 17.29
N PRO A 131 9.47 -10.67 16.10
CA PRO A 131 8.16 -10.94 15.47
C PRO A 131 7.30 -11.93 16.25
N SER A 132 7.90 -12.74 17.12
CA SER A 132 7.17 -13.72 17.95
C SER A 132 6.52 -13.09 19.19
N GLN A 133 6.89 -11.89 19.54
CA GLN A 133 6.37 -11.18 20.70
C GLN A 133 5.48 -10.01 20.25
N TYR A 134 4.20 -10.08 20.60
CA TYR A 134 3.30 -8.93 20.45
C TYR A 134 3.79 -7.81 21.37
N ASP A 135 4.25 -6.69 20.79
CA ASP A 135 4.57 -5.47 21.52
C ASP A 135 3.46 -4.44 21.30
N PRO A 136 2.64 -4.15 22.32
CA PRO A 136 1.56 -3.18 22.22
C PRO A 136 2.07 -1.73 22.02
N ASN A 137 3.38 -1.48 22.19
CA ASN A 137 3.96 -0.16 21.97
C ASN A 137 4.34 0.06 20.49
N ILE A 138 4.39 -0.99 19.68
CA ILE A 138 4.59 -0.84 18.24
C ILE A 138 3.25 -0.43 17.63
N THR A 139 3.13 0.83 17.33
CA THR A 139 1.94 1.45 16.74
C THR A 139 2.30 2.17 15.44
N GLU A 140 1.30 2.43 14.63
CA GLU A 140 1.44 3.28 13.45
C GLU A 140 1.96 4.67 13.85
N LYS A 141 3.02 5.13 13.17
CA LYS A 141 3.51 6.51 13.31
C LYS A 141 2.54 7.45 12.60
N ILE A 142 1.90 8.31 13.38
CA ILE A 142 0.84 9.20 12.88
C ILE A 142 1.45 10.42 12.21
N SER A 143 0.96 10.73 10.99
CA SER A 143 1.32 11.95 10.28
C SER A 143 0.92 13.20 11.07
N PRO A 144 1.82 14.19 11.26
CA PRO A 144 1.49 15.43 11.97
C PRO A 144 0.58 16.36 11.17
N TYR A 145 0.34 16.07 9.89
CA TYR A 145 -0.42 16.94 8.98
C TYR A 145 -1.87 16.48 8.74
N GLY A 146 -2.24 15.30 9.29
CA GLY A 146 -3.57 14.72 9.10
C GLY A 146 -3.80 14.17 7.69
N PRO A 147 -5.06 13.83 7.36
CA PRO A 147 -5.42 13.25 6.08
C PRO A 147 -5.50 14.30 4.97
N ILE A 148 -5.26 13.85 3.74
CA ILE A 148 -5.40 14.65 2.52
C ILE A 148 -6.61 14.20 1.69
N ASN A 149 -7.11 15.10 0.84
CA ASN A 149 -8.12 14.76 -0.14
C ASN A 149 -7.54 13.83 -1.21
N LEU A 150 -8.36 12.90 -1.69
CA LEU A 150 -8.02 12.06 -2.83
C LEU A 150 -7.84 12.93 -4.07
N GLU A 151 -6.73 12.75 -4.76
CA GLU A 151 -6.35 13.50 -5.95
C GLU A 151 -6.02 12.50 -7.06
N ILE A 152 -6.97 12.30 -7.99
CA ILE A 152 -6.82 11.40 -9.14
C ILE A 152 -6.56 12.24 -10.38
N ASN A 153 -5.55 11.86 -11.14
CA ASN A 153 -5.28 12.44 -12.45
C ASN A 153 -5.45 11.34 -13.52
N PRO A 154 -6.29 11.55 -14.55
CA PRO A 154 -6.58 10.52 -15.55
C PRO A 154 -5.41 10.16 -16.47
N ASP A 155 -4.33 10.95 -16.45
CA ASP A 155 -3.12 10.71 -17.23
C ASP A 155 -2.02 10.01 -16.39
N VAL A 156 -2.33 9.61 -15.16
CA VAL A 156 -1.39 8.92 -14.27
C VAL A 156 -1.98 7.56 -13.92
N HIS A 157 -1.31 6.51 -14.39
CA HIS A 157 -1.78 5.13 -14.29
C HIS A 157 -0.92 4.31 -13.34
N HIS A 158 -1.52 3.25 -12.79
CA HIS A 158 -0.86 2.24 -11.96
C HIS A 158 -0.09 1.24 -12.84
N LEU A 159 1.05 1.69 -13.35
CA LEU A 159 2.01 0.86 -14.09
C LEU A 159 3.15 0.43 -13.17
N ASP A 160 3.97 -0.52 -13.64
CA ASP A 160 5.16 -0.97 -12.91
C ASP A 160 6.03 0.20 -12.44
N GLY A 161 6.32 0.24 -11.12
CA GLY A 161 7.07 1.31 -10.48
C GLY A 161 6.27 2.59 -10.16
N THR A 162 4.95 2.62 -10.35
CA THR A 162 4.13 3.76 -9.92
C THR A 162 4.09 3.84 -8.40
N ILE A 163 4.32 5.04 -7.83
CA ILE A 163 4.12 5.31 -6.40
C ILE A 163 2.76 5.96 -6.17
N ALA A 164 2.02 5.45 -5.16
CA ALA A 164 0.69 5.93 -4.82
C ALA A 164 0.44 5.97 -3.31
N MET A 165 -0.54 6.77 -2.87
CA MET A 165 -0.92 6.87 -1.47
C MET A 165 -1.84 5.72 -1.07
N ALA A 166 -1.46 5.02 0.01
CA ALA A 166 -2.36 4.08 0.68
C ALA A 166 -3.42 4.84 1.49
N ARG A 167 -4.61 4.26 1.60
CA ARG A 167 -5.76 4.83 2.32
C ARG A 167 -6.66 3.75 2.90
N THR A 168 -7.59 4.14 3.76
CA THR A 168 -8.70 3.29 4.18
C THR A 168 -9.81 3.26 3.11
N SER A 169 -10.95 2.66 3.38
CA SER A 169 -12.11 2.70 2.47
C SER A 169 -12.65 4.13 2.24
N ALA A 170 -12.35 5.09 3.12
CA ALA A 170 -12.71 6.48 2.91
C ALA A 170 -11.75 7.14 1.90
N PRO A 171 -12.25 7.81 0.84
CA PRO A 171 -11.40 8.38 -0.21
C PRO A 171 -10.40 9.42 0.31
N ASN A 172 -10.81 10.26 1.26
CA ASN A 172 -10.01 11.35 1.82
C ASN A 172 -9.33 10.95 3.15
N SER A 173 -8.73 9.75 3.21
CA SER A 173 -8.12 9.23 4.45
C SER A 173 -6.62 8.97 4.35
N ALA A 174 -6.01 9.21 3.18
CA ALA A 174 -4.57 9.06 3.02
C ALA A 174 -3.81 10.04 3.93
N THR A 175 -2.75 9.56 4.59
CA THR A 175 -1.90 10.39 5.47
C THR A 175 -0.43 10.29 5.07
N SER A 176 0.29 9.26 5.53
CA SER A 176 1.72 9.06 5.29
C SER A 176 2.05 7.77 4.55
N GLN A 177 1.17 6.76 4.62
CA GLN A 177 1.44 5.48 3.99
C GLN A 177 1.40 5.59 2.46
N PHE A 178 2.40 5.00 1.82
CA PHE A 178 2.50 4.90 0.37
C PHE A 178 2.83 3.47 -0.06
N PHE A 179 2.63 3.19 -1.32
CA PHE A 179 3.09 1.94 -1.91
C PHE A 179 3.72 2.21 -3.29
N ILE A 180 4.55 1.28 -3.74
CA ILE A 180 5.12 1.27 -5.09
C ILE A 180 4.62 -0.01 -5.75
N ASP A 181 4.04 0.12 -6.93
CA ASP A 181 3.51 -0.99 -7.70
C ASP A 181 4.66 -1.91 -8.19
N ASP A 182 4.47 -3.21 -8.06
CA ASP A 182 5.30 -4.28 -8.59
C ASP A 182 4.51 -4.95 -9.72
N GLY A 183 4.85 -4.59 -10.97
CA GLY A 183 4.06 -4.86 -12.16
C GLY A 183 2.87 -3.88 -12.35
N ASP A 184 2.20 -3.99 -13.50
CA ASP A 184 1.03 -3.16 -13.83
C ASP A 184 -0.18 -3.55 -12.98
N GLN A 185 -0.83 -2.56 -12.33
CA GLN A 185 -1.93 -2.76 -11.37
C GLN A 185 -3.22 -2.02 -11.78
N PRO A 186 -3.82 -2.33 -12.94
CA PRO A 186 -5.01 -1.60 -13.42
C PRO A 186 -6.21 -1.71 -12.48
N GLN A 187 -6.25 -2.71 -11.60
CA GLN A 187 -7.30 -2.84 -10.58
C GLN A 187 -7.24 -1.75 -9.50
N LEU A 188 -6.14 -0.98 -9.38
CA LEU A 188 -6.01 0.14 -8.45
C LEU A 188 -6.54 1.47 -9.02
N GLU A 189 -6.88 1.49 -10.31
CA GLU A 189 -7.54 2.61 -10.96
C GLU A 189 -8.96 2.83 -10.43
N PRO A 190 -9.55 4.03 -10.59
CA PRO A 190 -10.96 4.27 -10.26
C PRO A 190 -11.89 3.28 -10.96
N GLY A 191 -12.78 2.64 -10.20
CA GLY A 191 -13.69 1.61 -10.70
C GLY A 191 -13.11 0.20 -10.76
N GLY A 192 -11.86 0.00 -10.34
CA GLY A 192 -11.22 -1.30 -10.18
C GLY A 192 -11.69 -2.02 -8.90
N VAL A 193 -10.78 -2.25 -7.93
CA VAL A 193 -11.14 -2.88 -6.64
C VAL A 193 -12.02 -1.99 -5.78
N ASP A 194 -12.04 -0.70 -6.10
CA ASP A 194 -12.79 0.32 -5.37
C ASP A 194 -13.23 1.43 -6.35
N THR A 195 -14.33 2.10 -6.02
CA THR A 195 -14.92 3.13 -6.89
C THR A 195 -13.98 4.31 -7.12
N TYR A 196 -13.17 4.65 -6.12
CA TYR A 196 -12.38 5.88 -6.09
C TYR A 196 -10.96 5.72 -6.63
N GLY A 197 -10.40 4.49 -6.60
CA GLY A 197 -8.99 4.23 -6.92
C GLY A 197 -8.01 4.80 -5.90
N TYR A 198 -6.73 4.81 -6.25
CA TYR A 198 -5.65 5.30 -5.39
C TYR A 198 -4.91 6.45 -6.06
N ALA A 199 -4.48 7.45 -5.27
CA ALA A 199 -3.78 8.63 -5.78
C ALA A 199 -2.34 8.27 -6.18
N ALA A 200 -2.13 7.93 -7.45
CA ALA A 200 -0.81 7.77 -8.05
C ALA A 200 -0.17 9.16 -8.20
N PHE A 201 1.08 9.34 -7.71
CA PHE A 201 1.71 10.65 -7.64
C PHE A 201 3.16 10.71 -8.11
N GLY A 202 3.68 9.63 -8.69
CA GLY A 202 5.02 9.57 -9.24
C GLY A 202 5.31 8.21 -9.86
N ARG A 203 6.55 8.06 -10.37
CA ARG A 203 7.04 6.79 -10.91
C ARG A 203 8.53 6.61 -10.62
N VAL A 204 8.95 5.37 -10.49
CA VAL A 204 10.36 5.01 -10.42
C VAL A 204 11.03 5.32 -11.75
N ILE A 205 12.14 6.04 -11.70
CA ILE A 205 12.98 6.38 -12.85
C ILE A 205 14.35 5.70 -12.79
N GLU A 206 14.75 5.20 -11.60
CA GLU A 206 15.99 4.45 -11.37
C GLU A 206 15.80 3.54 -10.17
N GLY A 207 16.28 2.29 -10.20
CA GLY A 207 16.19 1.34 -9.09
C GLY A 207 14.90 0.52 -9.08
N ILE A 208 14.26 0.28 -10.23
CA ILE A 208 13.08 -0.59 -10.31
C ILE A 208 13.41 -2.03 -9.89
N GLU A 209 14.64 -2.49 -10.17
CA GLU A 209 15.14 -3.78 -9.73
C GLU A 209 15.21 -3.93 -8.21
N VAL A 210 15.34 -2.81 -7.47
CA VAL A 210 15.28 -2.79 -6.00
C VAL A 210 13.83 -2.98 -5.54
N VAL A 211 12.85 -2.37 -6.23
CA VAL A 211 11.42 -2.57 -5.95
C VAL A 211 11.05 -4.04 -6.11
N HIS A 212 11.41 -4.65 -7.24
CA HIS A 212 11.15 -6.06 -7.50
C HIS A 212 11.86 -6.97 -6.49
N ALA A 213 13.12 -6.68 -6.16
CA ALA A 213 13.86 -7.45 -5.13
C ALA A 213 13.21 -7.35 -3.74
N ILE A 214 12.63 -6.19 -3.38
CA ILE A 214 11.87 -6.05 -2.15
C ILE A 214 10.56 -6.84 -2.24
N ALA A 215 9.87 -6.82 -3.39
CA ALA A 215 8.61 -7.54 -3.59
C ALA A 215 8.77 -9.06 -3.45
N GLU A 216 9.94 -9.60 -3.75
CA GLU A 216 10.28 -11.03 -3.70
C GLU A 216 10.74 -11.54 -2.32
N VAL A 217 10.92 -10.68 -1.30
CA VAL A 217 11.39 -11.15 0.02
C VAL A 217 10.39 -12.07 0.71
N ASP A 218 10.90 -13.00 1.50
CA ASP A 218 10.06 -13.87 2.32
C ASP A 218 9.28 -13.06 3.36
N THR A 219 7.99 -13.35 3.48
CA THR A 219 7.06 -12.64 4.36
C THR A 219 6.45 -13.52 5.43
N THR A 220 5.98 -12.91 6.50
CA THR A 220 5.31 -13.58 7.63
C THR A 220 4.17 -12.71 8.14
N THR A 221 3.51 -13.16 9.21
CA THR A 221 2.53 -12.36 9.95
C THR A 221 3.21 -11.78 11.19
N LYS A 222 3.21 -10.44 11.33
CA LYS A 222 3.69 -9.73 12.51
C LYS A 222 2.54 -9.00 13.23
N LEU A 223 2.75 -8.50 14.42
CA LEU A 223 1.76 -7.79 15.25
C LEU A 223 0.39 -8.52 15.35
N GLY A 224 0.43 -9.85 15.40
CA GLY A 224 -0.74 -10.71 15.58
C GLY A 224 -1.65 -10.88 14.36
N SER A 225 -1.73 -9.90 13.44
CA SER A 225 -2.65 -9.97 12.30
C SER A 225 -2.13 -9.33 11.00
N MET A 226 -1.00 -8.63 11.02
CA MET A 226 -0.45 -7.98 9.83
C MET A 226 0.30 -8.99 8.97
N MET A 227 -0.40 -9.50 7.97
CA MET A 227 0.13 -10.45 6.98
C MET A 227 1.04 -9.76 5.97
N ASN A 228 1.89 -10.56 5.30
CA ASN A 228 2.79 -10.13 4.23
C ASN A 228 3.84 -9.11 4.71
N TRP A 229 4.23 -9.17 5.97
CA TRP A 229 5.33 -8.38 6.51
C TRP A 229 6.65 -9.11 6.25
N PRO A 230 7.69 -8.47 5.70
CA PRO A 230 8.99 -9.09 5.48
C PRO A 230 9.53 -9.76 6.76
N ILE A 231 10.07 -10.99 6.65
CA ILE A 231 10.72 -11.66 7.79
C ILE A 231 11.86 -10.80 8.30
N ASP A 232 12.77 -10.43 7.39
CA ASP A 232 13.82 -9.44 7.65
C ASP A 232 13.31 -8.06 7.22
N ASP A 233 13.26 -7.12 8.15
CA ASP A 233 12.66 -5.81 7.90
C ASP A 233 13.40 -5.05 6.79
N VAL A 234 12.63 -4.60 5.78
CA VAL A 234 13.12 -3.70 4.73
C VAL A 234 12.95 -2.27 5.22
N ILE A 235 14.07 -1.63 5.58
CA ILE A 235 14.11 -0.34 6.28
C ILE A 235 14.32 0.80 5.29
N ILE A 236 13.49 1.82 5.35
CA ILE A 236 13.67 3.12 4.70
C ILE A 236 14.68 3.91 5.54
N GLN A 237 15.94 3.99 5.08
CA GLN A 237 16.99 4.70 5.80
C GLN A 237 16.82 6.21 5.69
N SER A 238 16.45 6.70 4.50
CA SER A 238 16.12 8.12 4.27
C SER A 238 15.29 8.30 3.00
N ILE A 239 14.55 9.43 2.96
CA ILE A 239 13.95 9.97 1.73
C ILE A 239 14.42 11.42 1.59
N ILE A 240 15.14 11.71 0.49
CA ILE A 240 15.67 13.04 0.17
C ILE A 240 14.98 13.55 -1.09
N ILE A 241 14.59 14.83 -1.10
CA ILE A 241 13.95 15.47 -2.26
C ILE A 241 14.96 16.34 -2.99
N GLU A 242 15.16 16.04 -4.26
CA GLU A 242 15.97 16.85 -5.18
C GLU A 242 15.07 17.63 -6.14
N TYR A 243 15.48 18.85 -6.46
CA TYR A 243 14.83 19.74 -7.44
C TYR A 243 15.79 19.92 -8.60
N PRO A 244 15.56 19.26 -9.76
CA PRO A 244 16.45 19.34 -10.93
C PRO A 244 16.42 20.69 -11.61
#